data_1145aaa735111659d93d973e91e5683c
#
_entry.id   1145aaa735111659d93d973e91e5683c
#
_cell.length_a   1.000
_cell.length_b   1.000
_cell.length_c   1.000
_cell.angle_alpha   90.00
_cell.angle_beta   90.00
_cell.angle_gamma   90.00
#
_symmetry.space_group_name_H-M   'P 1'
#
loop_
_entity.id
_entity.type
_entity.pdbx_description
1 polymer ?
#
loop_
_entity_poly.entity_id
_entity_poly.type
_entity_poly.pdbx_seq_one_letter_code
_entity_poly.pdbx_strand_id
1 'polypeptide(L)'
;MANCRGCTNNCRLTINKFTGGRQFISGNRCERGIGKEKNKDHVPNLYEYKYKRLFSYEPLSPDQATRGQVGIPRVLNMFENYPFWYTFFTKLKYEVVLSPTSTRKIYELGIESIPSESECYPAKLAHGHVSWLIKKGVKFIFYPCVPYERNEFPDAVNHYNCPIVTSYAENIKNNVDELKDPDIKFMNPFMAFTTEAILTDRLVQVFGDIPAEEVKAAAHAAWEELAQARKDVQKKGEETLQYLKDTGRRGIVLAGRPYHIDPEIHHGIPDLINSYGIAVFTEDSISHLAEVERPIRVNDQWMYHSRLYAAANFVKTQDNLDLIQLNSFGCGLDAVTTDEVYEILDGSGKIYTCLKIDEVNNLGAARIRVRSLLAALRAKDAQHKEREIKPSSIEKVVFTKQMRKDYTILCPQMSPFHFGILQAAFNTCGYHLEVLPNDNKHAVDVGLKYVNNDACYPSLMVVGQVMDALLSGKYDLNKT
;
A
#
# COMPACT_ATOMS: atom_id res chain seq x y z
N MET A 1 -10.12 34.21 11.46
CA MET A 1 -10.14 32.73 11.55
C MET A 1 -11.58 32.26 11.63
N ALA A 2 -11.91 31.11 11.02
CA ALA A 2 -13.23 30.51 11.06
C ALA A 2 -13.10 28.98 11.19
N ASN A 3 -14.16 28.31 11.64
CA ASN A 3 -14.19 26.85 11.62
C ASN A 3 -15.03 26.37 10.43
N CYS A 4 -14.48 25.42 9.67
CA CYS A 4 -15.23 24.76 8.60
C CYS A 4 -16.31 23.85 9.20
N ARG A 5 -17.55 24.01 8.73
CA ARG A 5 -18.68 23.18 9.17
C ARG A 5 -19.07 22.12 8.13
N GLY A 6 -18.22 21.87 7.13
CA GLY A 6 -18.52 20.97 6.00
C GLY A 6 -18.44 19.48 6.32
N CYS A 7 -17.79 19.07 7.42
CA CYS A 7 -17.65 17.68 7.88
C CYS A 7 -17.23 17.64 9.36
N THR A 8 -17.14 16.44 9.92
CA THR A 8 -16.74 16.20 11.33
C THR A 8 -15.33 16.68 11.69
N ASN A 9 -14.45 16.89 10.72
CA ASN A 9 -13.08 17.40 10.95
C ASN A 9 -13.02 18.84 11.45
N ASN A 10 -14.09 19.62 11.27
CA ASN A 10 -14.25 20.99 11.78
C ASN A 10 -12.97 21.85 11.67
N CYS A 11 -12.32 21.82 10.50
CA CYS A 11 -11.01 22.44 10.26
C CYS A 11 -11.01 23.92 10.64
N ARG A 12 -9.96 24.36 11.35
CA ARG A 12 -9.72 25.77 11.64
C ARG A 12 -9.18 26.45 10.40
N LEU A 13 -9.94 27.39 9.83
CA LEU A 13 -9.61 28.11 8.61
C LEU A 13 -9.00 29.48 8.92
N THR A 14 -7.97 29.85 8.19
CA THR A 14 -7.46 31.22 8.11
C THR A 14 -7.93 31.84 6.80
N ILE A 15 -8.71 32.91 6.86
CA ILE A 15 -9.23 33.61 5.70
C ILE A 15 -8.52 34.94 5.58
N ASN A 16 -7.67 35.08 4.56
CA ASN A 16 -7.00 36.32 4.21
C ASN A 16 -7.81 37.04 3.10
N LYS A 17 -8.22 38.27 3.37
CA LYS A 17 -8.94 39.11 2.41
C LYS A 17 -7.99 40.16 1.87
N PHE A 18 -7.95 40.29 0.54
CA PHE A 18 -7.11 41.26 -0.17
C PHE A 18 -7.98 42.34 -0.83
N THR A 19 -7.36 43.46 -1.17
CA THR A 19 -8.00 44.49 -1.98
C THR A 19 -8.56 43.94 -3.28
N GLY A 20 -9.74 44.40 -3.68
CA GLY A 20 -10.44 43.89 -4.88
C GLY A 20 -11.27 42.61 -4.65
N GLY A 21 -11.61 42.28 -3.37
CA GLY A 21 -12.52 41.19 -3.01
C GLY A 21 -11.93 39.79 -3.10
N ARG A 22 -10.63 39.67 -3.43
CA ARG A 22 -9.94 38.37 -3.47
C ARG A 22 -9.77 37.82 -2.06
N GLN A 23 -10.01 36.52 -1.91
CA GLN A 23 -9.82 35.80 -0.65
C GLN A 23 -8.87 34.62 -0.85
N PHE A 24 -8.01 34.38 0.14
CA PHE A 24 -7.21 33.18 0.24
C PHE A 24 -7.56 32.49 1.55
N ILE A 25 -7.96 31.21 1.46
CA ILE A 25 -8.34 30.38 2.61
C ILE A 25 -7.30 29.28 2.75
N SER A 26 -6.77 29.12 3.94
CA SER A 26 -5.82 28.08 4.33
C SER A 26 -6.27 27.36 5.60
N GLY A 27 -5.64 26.23 5.95
CA GLY A 27 -6.03 25.38 7.07
C GLY A 27 -7.17 24.42 6.76
N ASN A 28 -7.68 24.43 5.53
CA ASN A 28 -8.68 23.46 5.07
C ASN A 28 -8.03 22.10 4.72
N ARG A 29 -8.65 21.02 5.17
CA ARG A 29 -8.25 19.64 4.85
C ARG A 29 -8.90 19.11 3.57
N CYS A 30 -9.86 19.80 3.00
CA CYS A 30 -10.52 19.46 1.74
C CYS A 30 -11.08 20.72 1.05
N GLU A 31 -11.53 20.59 -0.19
CA GLU A 31 -12.07 21.70 -1.00
C GLU A 31 -13.35 22.32 -0.40
N ARG A 32 -14.10 21.60 0.41
CA ARG A 32 -15.29 22.14 1.13
C ARG A 32 -14.92 23.31 2.04
N GLY A 33 -13.72 23.26 2.65
CA GLY A 33 -13.22 24.33 3.54
C GLY A 33 -12.98 25.66 2.84
N ILE A 34 -12.84 25.67 1.51
CA ILE A 34 -12.69 26.89 0.71
C ILE A 34 -13.99 27.28 -0.03
N GLY A 35 -15.11 26.68 0.35
CA GLY A 35 -16.41 27.02 -0.24
C GLY A 35 -16.69 26.45 -1.63
N LYS A 36 -15.81 25.55 -2.14
CA LYS A 36 -16.14 24.81 -3.36
C LYS A 36 -17.12 23.69 -3.00
N GLU A 37 -18.33 23.79 -3.47
CA GLU A 37 -19.29 22.68 -3.46
C GLU A 37 -18.71 21.48 -4.22
N LYS A 38 -19.09 20.25 -3.82
CA LYS A 38 -18.85 19.07 -4.65
C LYS A 38 -19.37 19.39 -6.06
N ASN A 39 -18.56 19.08 -7.05
CA ASN A 39 -18.96 19.22 -8.46
C ASN A 39 -20.34 18.55 -8.60
N LYS A 40 -21.33 19.28 -9.13
CA LYS A 40 -22.71 18.76 -9.29
C LYS A 40 -22.77 17.60 -10.29
N ASP A 41 -21.76 17.47 -11.14
CA ASP A 41 -21.57 16.30 -11.97
C ASP A 41 -21.07 15.15 -11.09
N HIS A 42 -21.84 14.10 -10.97
CA HIS A 42 -21.46 12.88 -10.24
C HIS A 42 -20.34 12.12 -10.97
N VAL A 43 -19.12 12.65 -10.89
CA VAL A 43 -17.94 11.97 -11.44
C VAL A 43 -17.57 10.80 -10.53
N PRO A 44 -17.36 9.58 -11.05
CA PRO A 44 -17.05 8.41 -10.23
C PRO A 44 -15.82 8.60 -9.35
N ASN A 45 -15.93 8.16 -8.08
CA ASN A 45 -14.85 8.10 -7.10
C ASN A 45 -14.83 6.69 -6.49
N LEU A 46 -13.91 5.85 -6.94
CA LEU A 46 -13.86 4.45 -6.51
C LEU A 46 -13.22 4.29 -5.12
N TYR A 47 -12.49 5.28 -4.62
CA TYR A 47 -12.06 5.30 -3.21
C TYR A 47 -13.24 5.31 -2.25
N GLU A 48 -14.21 6.20 -2.51
CA GLU A 48 -15.45 6.28 -1.73
C GLU A 48 -16.29 5.01 -1.90
N TYR A 49 -16.40 4.50 -3.14
CA TYR A 49 -17.13 3.27 -3.43
C TYR A 49 -16.54 2.06 -2.70
N LYS A 50 -15.23 1.82 -2.85
CA LYS A 50 -14.52 0.70 -2.22
C LYS A 50 -14.62 0.77 -0.70
N TYR A 51 -14.40 1.95 -0.10
CA TYR A 51 -14.53 2.13 1.33
C TYR A 51 -15.91 1.73 1.84
N LYS A 52 -16.99 2.17 1.16
CA LYS A 52 -18.35 1.80 1.51
C LYS A 52 -18.59 0.30 1.32
N ARG A 53 -18.13 -0.28 0.19
CA ARG A 53 -18.30 -1.70 -0.09
C ARG A 53 -17.65 -2.59 0.96
N LEU A 54 -16.47 -2.21 1.43
CA LEU A 54 -15.73 -3.00 2.42
C LEU A 54 -16.29 -2.89 3.84
N PHE A 55 -16.91 -1.78 4.23
CA PHE A 55 -17.23 -1.52 5.61
C PHE A 55 -18.72 -1.25 5.92
N SER A 56 -19.61 -1.32 4.93
CA SER A 56 -21.05 -1.11 5.13
C SER A 56 -21.78 -2.42 5.41
N TYR A 57 -21.38 -3.09 6.48
CA TYR A 57 -22.04 -4.28 7.00
C TYR A 57 -22.74 -3.97 8.31
N GLU A 58 -23.93 -4.54 8.50
CA GLU A 58 -24.73 -4.34 9.71
C GLU A 58 -24.37 -5.42 10.74
N PRO A 59 -23.97 -5.06 11.97
CA PRO A 59 -23.66 -6.04 13.01
C PRO A 59 -24.90 -6.85 13.40
N LEU A 60 -24.69 -8.08 13.88
CA LEU A 60 -25.78 -8.87 14.47
C LEU A 60 -26.40 -8.14 15.67
N SER A 61 -27.70 -8.28 15.83
CA SER A 61 -28.35 -7.85 17.07
C SER A 61 -27.90 -8.70 18.27
N PRO A 62 -27.95 -8.20 19.49
CA PRO A 62 -27.54 -8.95 20.69
C PRO A 62 -28.23 -10.33 20.81
N ASP A 63 -29.50 -10.42 20.39
CA ASP A 63 -30.24 -11.69 20.41
C ASP A 63 -29.72 -12.72 19.42
N GLN A 64 -29.13 -12.28 18.35
CA GLN A 64 -28.52 -13.14 17.31
C GLN A 64 -27.07 -13.48 17.61
N ALA A 65 -26.39 -12.63 18.38
CA ALA A 65 -24.97 -12.76 18.71
C ALA A 65 -24.74 -13.64 19.94
N THR A 66 -25.12 -14.91 19.85
CA THR A 66 -25.09 -15.85 20.98
C THR A 66 -23.70 -16.15 21.55
N ARG A 67 -22.63 -15.80 20.82
CA ARG A 67 -21.22 -15.93 21.25
C ARG A 67 -20.61 -14.61 21.72
N GLY A 68 -21.41 -13.55 21.84
CA GLY A 68 -20.95 -12.25 22.32
C GLY A 68 -20.30 -11.40 21.22
N GLN A 69 -19.44 -10.49 21.64
CA GLN A 69 -18.82 -9.50 20.75
C GLN A 69 -17.39 -9.89 20.37
N VAL A 70 -17.00 -9.54 19.14
CA VAL A 70 -15.61 -9.54 18.69
C VAL A 70 -15.23 -8.17 18.11
N GLY A 71 -14.19 -7.56 18.64
CA GLY A 71 -13.64 -6.29 18.14
C GLY A 71 -12.66 -6.53 16.99
N ILE A 72 -12.83 -5.78 15.91
CA ILE A 72 -11.90 -5.78 14.79
C ILE A 72 -11.37 -4.35 14.59
N PRO A 73 -10.04 -4.12 14.68
CA PRO A 73 -9.47 -2.82 14.37
C PRO A 73 -9.51 -2.58 12.85
N ARG A 74 -9.99 -1.39 12.43
CA ARG A 74 -10.06 -0.98 11.02
C ARG A 74 -8.70 -0.47 10.56
N VAL A 75 -7.77 -1.38 10.32
CA VAL A 75 -6.37 -1.04 10.02
C VAL A 75 -5.75 -1.99 9.01
N LEU A 76 -4.72 -1.51 8.32
CA LEU A 76 -3.84 -2.29 7.45
C LEU A 76 -4.63 -3.25 6.51
N ASN A 77 -4.39 -4.55 6.60
CA ASN A 77 -5.03 -5.53 5.73
C ASN A 77 -6.55 -5.71 5.95
N MET A 78 -7.14 -5.10 6.97
CA MET A 78 -8.61 -5.05 7.08
C MET A 78 -9.24 -4.24 5.95
N PHE A 79 -8.51 -3.33 5.32
CA PHE A 79 -8.91 -2.65 4.09
C PHE A 79 -8.90 -3.55 2.83
N GLU A 80 -8.54 -4.81 2.97
CA GLU A 80 -8.68 -5.85 1.97
C GLU A 80 -9.59 -6.98 2.46
N ASN A 81 -9.33 -7.49 3.67
CA ASN A 81 -9.86 -8.75 4.16
C ASN A 81 -11.05 -8.62 5.12
N TYR A 82 -11.52 -7.38 5.43
CA TYR A 82 -12.64 -7.19 6.35
C TYR A 82 -13.94 -7.91 5.92
N PRO A 83 -14.33 -7.96 4.62
CA PRO A 83 -15.50 -8.73 4.19
C PRO A 83 -15.44 -10.20 4.61
N PHE A 84 -14.25 -10.80 4.56
CA PHE A 84 -14.02 -12.17 5.06
C PHE A 84 -14.27 -12.25 6.57
N TRP A 85 -13.60 -11.40 7.36
CA TRP A 85 -13.67 -11.47 8.82
C TRP A 85 -15.05 -11.15 9.36
N TYR A 86 -15.71 -10.14 8.79
CA TYR A 86 -17.09 -9.83 9.14
C TYR A 86 -18.01 -11.03 8.92
N THR A 87 -17.96 -11.65 7.74
CA THR A 87 -18.83 -12.78 7.40
C THR A 87 -18.50 -14.00 8.24
N PHE A 88 -17.21 -14.29 8.45
CA PHE A 88 -16.75 -15.40 9.29
C PHE A 88 -17.31 -15.30 10.71
N PHE A 89 -17.10 -14.19 11.39
CA PHE A 89 -17.57 -14.01 12.76
C PHE A 89 -19.08 -13.94 12.86
N THR A 90 -19.74 -13.30 11.91
CA THR A 90 -21.23 -13.22 11.88
C THR A 90 -21.83 -14.62 11.69
N LYS A 91 -21.27 -15.47 10.83
CA LYS A 91 -21.70 -16.87 10.67
C LYS A 91 -21.50 -17.69 11.95
N LEU A 92 -20.42 -17.39 12.68
CA LEU A 92 -20.16 -18.00 13.99
C LEU A 92 -20.97 -17.35 15.12
N LYS A 93 -21.94 -16.48 14.84
CA LYS A 93 -22.82 -15.83 15.82
C LYS A 93 -22.10 -14.88 16.78
N TYR A 94 -21.08 -14.18 16.33
CA TYR A 94 -20.49 -13.03 17.03
C TYR A 94 -21.09 -11.72 16.50
N GLU A 95 -21.31 -10.75 17.38
CA GLU A 95 -21.48 -9.35 16.99
C GLU A 95 -20.13 -8.75 16.67
N VAL A 96 -19.93 -8.31 15.44
CA VAL A 96 -18.66 -7.68 15.03
C VAL A 96 -18.69 -6.20 15.39
N VAL A 97 -17.79 -5.80 16.30
CA VAL A 97 -17.55 -4.40 16.67
C VAL A 97 -16.36 -3.88 15.91
N LEU A 98 -16.61 -3.21 14.79
CA LEU A 98 -15.57 -2.57 14.00
C LEU A 98 -15.18 -1.23 14.62
N SER A 99 -13.89 -0.95 14.80
CA SER A 99 -13.44 0.37 15.23
C SER A 99 -13.84 1.46 14.21
N PRO A 100 -14.03 2.72 14.62
CA PRO A 100 -14.58 3.76 13.75
C PRO A 100 -13.64 4.11 12.58
N THR A 101 -14.08 4.96 11.67
CA THR A 101 -13.23 5.58 10.66
C THR A 101 -12.07 6.31 11.34
N SER A 102 -10.87 6.15 10.80
CA SER A 102 -9.67 6.78 11.32
C SER A 102 -9.78 8.30 11.33
N THR A 103 -9.28 8.89 12.38
CA THR A 103 -9.19 10.34 12.58
C THR A 103 -7.96 10.65 13.41
N ARG A 104 -7.52 11.91 13.43
CA ARG A 104 -6.45 12.37 14.30
C ARG A 104 -6.68 12.00 15.78
N LYS A 105 -7.95 12.02 16.24
CA LYS A 105 -8.30 11.61 17.61
C LYS A 105 -8.06 10.12 17.86
N ILE A 106 -8.31 9.26 16.87
CA ILE A 106 -8.00 7.83 16.97
C ILE A 106 -6.49 7.64 17.07
N TYR A 107 -5.70 8.30 16.22
CA TYR A 107 -4.24 8.28 16.32
C TYR A 107 -3.74 8.68 17.72
N GLU A 108 -4.26 9.77 18.26
CA GLU A 108 -3.88 10.30 19.58
C GLU A 108 -4.19 9.33 20.74
N LEU A 109 -5.20 8.46 20.58
CA LEU A 109 -5.51 7.43 21.60
C LEU A 109 -4.41 6.37 21.77
N GLY A 110 -3.61 6.14 20.75
CA GLY A 110 -2.58 5.10 20.76
C GLY A 110 -1.15 5.62 20.78
N ILE A 111 -0.94 6.93 20.79
CA ILE A 111 0.38 7.53 20.55
C ILE A 111 1.45 7.08 21.57
N GLU A 112 1.06 6.88 22.83
CA GLU A 112 1.97 6.47 23.91
C GLU A 112 2.49 5.04 23.77
N SER A 113 1.77 4.18 23.04
CA SER A 113 2.14 2.78 22.83
C SER A 113 2.93 2.55 21.53
N ILE A 114 3.16 3.58 20.72
CA ILE A 114 3.94 3.49 19.49
C ILE A 114 5.42 3.38 19.83
N PRO A 115 6.10 2.26 19.50
CA PRO A 115 7.46 1.99 19.96
C PRO A 115 8.53 2.79 19.19
N SER A 116 8.22 3.25 17.97
CA SER A 116 9.17 3.95 17.10
C SER A 116 8.49 4.99 16.21
N GLU A 117 9.11 6.16 16.09
CA GLU A 117 8.67 7.18 15.15
C GLU A 117 8.89 6.79 13.69
N SER A 118 9.77 5.83 13.41
CA SER A 118 10.04 5.33 12.05
C SER A 118 8.97 4.40 11.50
N GLU A 119 8.00 3.99 12.31
CA GLU A 119 6.84 3.23 11.86
C GLU A 119 6.01 4.03 10.85
N CYS A 120 5.49 3.37 9.81
CA CYS A 120 4.63 4.05 8.86
C CYS A 120 3.31 4.49 9.50
N TYR A 121 2.74 5.59 9.02
CA TYR A 121 1.52 6.16 9.61
C TYR A 121 0.33 5.17 9.68
N PRO A 122 0.08 4.33 8.63
CA PRO A 122 -0.94 3.28 8.73
C PRO A 122 -0.74 2.30 9.90
N ALA A 123 0.51 1.97 10.23
CA ALA A 123 0.82 1.12 11.38
C ALA A 123 0.55 1.84 12.70
N LYS A 124 0.97 3.10 12.83
CA LYS A 124 0.72 3.92 14.02
C LYS A 124 -0.77 4.07 14.35
N LEU A 125 -1.63 4.16 13.34
CA LEU A 125 -3.08 4.18 13.52
C LEU A 125 -3.63 2.91 14.21
N ALA A 126 -2.97 1.75 14.03
CA ALA A 126 -3.42 0.50 14.63
C ALA A 126 -3.45 0.55 16.16
N HIS A 127 -2.50 1.24 16.79
CA HIS A 127 -2.49 1.45 18.23
C HIS A 127 -3.76 2.15 18.72
N GLY A 128 -4.14 3.24 18.07
CA GLY A 128 -5.35 3.99 18.41
C GLY A 128 -6.64 3.23 18.21
N HIS A 129 -6.73 2.40 17.15
CA HIS A 129 -7.89 1.57 16.90
C HIS A 129 -8.07 0.47 17.94
N VAL A 130 -6.98 -0.18 18.36
CA VAL A 130 -7.03 -1.20 19.42
C VAL A 130 -7.36 -0.54 20.76
N SER A 131 -6.73 0.57 21.12
CA SER A 131 -7.05 1.34 22.34
C SER A 131 -8.51 1.80 22.36
N TRP A 132 -9.08 2.16 21.20
CA TRP A 132 -10.50 2.52 21.11
C TRP A 132 -11.42 1.32 21.42
N LEU A 133 -11.12 0.13 20.88
CA LEU A 133 -11.88 -1.09 21.16
C LEU A 133 -11.85 -1.43 22.65
N ILE A 134 -10.70 -1.34 23.30
CA ILE A 134 -10.52 -1.56 24.73
C ILE A 134 -11.37 -0.55 25.53
N LYS A 135 -11.26 0.74 25.23
CA LYS A 135 -12.04 1.81 25.87
C LYS A 135 -13.55 1.67 25.65
N LYS A 136 -13.96 1.04 24.55
CA LYS A 136 -15.35 0.69 24.27
C LYS A 136 -15.85 -0.48 25.14
N GLY A 137 -14.97 -1.17 25.84
CA GLY A 137 -15.30 -2.30 26.71
C GLY A 137 -15.33 -3.66 25.99
N VAL A 138 -14.82 -3.73 24.75
CA VAL A 138 -14.76 -5.00 24.01
C VAL A 138 -13.70 -5.90 24.64
N LYS A 139 -14.10 -7.12 25.06
CA LYS A 139 -13.23 -8.07 25.76
C LYS A 139 -12.57 -9.11 24.87
N PHE A 140 -13.08 -9.31 23.66
CA PHE A 140 -12.43 -10.16 22.66
C PHE A 140 -12.07 -9.32 21.44
N ILE A 141 -10.77 -9.17 21.17
CA ILE A 141 -10.23 -8.41 20.02
C ILE A 141 -9.50 -9.36 19.11
N PHE A 142 -9.84 -9.35 17.85
CA PHE A 142 -9.22 -10.17 16.81
C PHE A 142 -8.44 -9.30 15.81
N TYR A 143 -7.14 -9.51 15.73
CA TYR A 143 -6.26 -8.82 14.79
C TYR A 143 -5.19 -9.79 14.26
N PRO A 144 -5.43 -10.52 13.15
CA PRO A 144 -4.52 -11.54 12.67
C PRO A 144 -3.25 -10.96 12.04
N CYS A 145 -2.17 -11.70 12.13
CA CYS A 145 -0.96 -11.54 11.34
C CYS A 145 -1.15 -12.22 9.98
N VAL A 146 -0.94 -11.50 8.87
CA VAL A 146 -1.20 -12.04 7.53
C VAL A 146 0.07 -11.99 6.68
N PRO A 147 0.89 -13.07 6.65
CA PRO A 147 2.10 -13.12 5.85
C PRO A 147 1.84 -13.26 4.35
N TYR A 148 0.80 -13.99 3.96
CA TYR A 148 0.47 -14.29 2.56
C TYR A 148 -0.94 -13.84 2.23
N GLU A 149 -1.08 -13.11 1.14
CA GLU A 149 -2.36 -12.84 0.50
C GLU A 149 -2.70 -13.89 -0.56
N ARG A 150 -3.89 -13.81 -1.14
CA ARG A 150 -4.30 -14.61 -2.28
C ARG A 150 -3.37 -14.33 -3.46
N ASN A 151 -2.89 -15.39 -4.12
CA ASN A 151 -2.06 -15.23 -5.30
C ASN A 151 -2.91 -14.81 -6.52
N GLU A 152 -2.87 -13.51 -6.83
CA GLU A 152 -3.56 -12.94 -8.01
C GLU A 152 -2.68 -12.97 -9.27
N PHE A 153 -1.37 -13.13 -9.10
CA PHE A 153 -0.37 -13.11 -10.17
C PHE A 153 0.50 -14.37 -10.09
N PRO A 154 0.08 -15.47 -10.73
CA PRO A 154 0.78 -16.76 -10.63
C PRO A 154 2.25 -16.71 -11.07
N ASP A 155 2.58 -15.81 -12.01
CA ASP A 155 3.94 -15.62 -12.53
C ASP A 155 4.81 -14.73 -11.64
N ALA A 156 4.25 -14.14 -10.56
CA ALA A 156 5.04 -13.41 -9.57
C ALA A 156 5.88 -14.37 -8.74
N VAL A 157 7.04 -13.88 -8.27
CA VAL A 157 7.96 -14.68 -7.45
C VAL A 157 7.30 -15.13 -6.15
N ASN A 158 6.45 -14.28 -5.55
CA ASN A 158 5.68 -14.59 -4.35
C ASN A 158 4.48 -13.64 -4.18
N HIS A 159 3.70 -13.84 -3.12
CA HIS A 159 2.50 -13.05 -2.80
C HIS A 159 2.44 -12.63 -1.33
N TYR A 160 3.59 -12.20 -0.80
CA TYR A 160 3.73 -11.71 0.58
C TYR A 160 3.00 -10.39 0.82
N ASN A 161 2.63 -10.17 2.06
CA ASN A 161 2.40 -8.83 2.59
C ASN A 161 3.73 -8.15 2.98
N CYS A 162 3.70 -6.83 3.15
CA CYS A 162 4.84 -6.12 3.72
C CYS A 162 5.09 -6.57 5.17
N PRO A 163 6.31 -6.42 5.72
CA PRO A 163 6.65 -6.83 7.07
C PRO A 163 5.69 -6.28 8.15
N ILE A 164 5.23 -5.04 7.99
CA ILE A 164 4.28 -4.40 8.91
C ILE A 164 2.95 -5.16 8.91
N VAL A 165 2.31 -5.36 7.76
CA VAL A 165 1.04 -6.11 7.70
C VAL A 165 1.21 -7.54 8.19
N THR A 166 2.36 -8.15 7.91
CA THR A 166 2.67 -9.53 8.29
C THR A 166 2.61 -9.76 9.81
N SER A 167 3.09 -8.82 10.62
CA SER A 167 3.32 -9.09 12.04
C SER A 167 3.03 -7.95 13.01
N TYR A 168 2.41 -6.86 12.55
CA TYR A 168 2.21 -5.69 13.41
C TYR A 168 1.26 -5.95 14.59
N ALA A 169 0.37 -6.94 14.47
CA ALA A 169 -0.46 -7.37 15.59
C ALA A 169 0.37 -7.90 16.78
N GLU A 170 1.55 -8.50 16.53
CA GLU A 170 2.50 -8.87 17.60
C GLU A 170 3.12 -7.62 18.24
N ASN A 171 3.41 -6.59 17.45
CA ASN A 171 3.90 -5.31 17.97
C ASN A 171 2.85 -4.69 18.91
N ILE A 172 1.58 -4.60 18.46
CA ILE A 172 0.46 -4.12 19.27
C ILE A 172 0.35 -4.88 20.61
N LYS A 173 0.36 -6.22 20.56
CA LYS A 173 0.25 -7.08 21.74
C LYS A 173 1.31 -6.78 22.79
N ASN A 174 2.52 -6.46 22.35
CA ASN A 174 3.65 -6.23 23.24
C ASN A 174 3.78 -4.80 23.77
N ASN A 175 3.15 -3.82 23.10
CA ASN A 175 3.31 -2.39 23.39
C ASN A 175 2.05 -1.71 23.95
N VAL A 176 0.87 -2.31 23.83
CA VAL A 176 -0.37 -1.80 24.43
C VAL A 176 -0.57 -2.47 25.78
N ASP A 177 -0.30 -1.73 26.85
CA ASP A 177 -0.27 -2.27 28.21
C ASP A 177 -1.62 -2.83 28.67
N GLU A 178 -2.72 -2.26 28.24
CA GLU A 178 -4.07 -2.72 28.57
C GLU A 178 -4.36 -4.14 28.06
N LEU A 179 -3.64 -4.63 27.05
CA LEU A 179 -3.76 -6.01 26.55
C LEU A 179 -3.16 -7.05 27.50
N LYS A 180 -2.45 -6.61 28.56
CA LYS A 180 -1.97 -7.48 29.65
C LYS A 180 -3.07 -7.82 30.65
N ASP A 181 -4.23 -7.12 30.59
CA ASP A 181 -5.41 -7.44 31.41
C ASP A 181 -5.91 -8.84 31.05
N PRO A 182 -6.00 -9.80 32.01
CA PRO A 182 -6.46 -11.16 31.75
C PRO A 182 -7.92 -11.23 31.28
N ASP A 183 -8.72 -10.19 31.53
CA ASP A 183 -10.10 -10.09 31.05
C ASP A 183 -10.19 -9.73 29.55
N ILE A 184 -9.10 -9.35 28.92
CA ILE A 184 -9.05 -9.01 27.49
C ILE A 184 -8.39 -10.13 26.69
N LYS A 185 -9.19 -10.82 25.90
CA LYS A 185 -8.70 -11.82 24.95
C LYS A 185 -8.23 -11.11 23.67
N PHE A 186 -6.93 -10.89 23.51
CA PHE A 186 -6.35 -10.41 22.27
C PHE A 186 -5.85 -11.59 21.43
N MET A 187 -6.41 -11.77 20.25
CA MET A 187 -6.16 -12.92 19.38
C MET A 187 -5.52 -12.47 18.07
N ASN A 188 -4.25 -12.80 17.87
CA ASN A 188 -3.45 -12.35 16.74
C ASN A 188 -2.75 -13.50 15.99
N PRO A 189 -3.48 -14.55 15.58
CA PRO A 189 -2.90 -15.71 14.93
C PRO A 189 -2.31 -15.37 13.55
N PHE A 190 -1.28 -16.13 13.16
CA PHE A 190 -0.78 -16.09 11.78
C PHE A 190 -1.75 -16.83 10.87
N MET A 191 -2.25 -16.12 9.85
CA MET A 191 -3.25 -16.57 8.87
C MET A 191 -2.75 -16.33 7.46
N ALA A 192 -2.74 -17.34 6.59
CA ALA A 192 -2.36 -17.20 5.19
C ALA A 192 -3.60 -17.30 4.29
N PHE A 193 -3.82 -16.27 3.46
CA PHE A 193 -4.91 -16.23 2.49
C PHE A 193 -4.56 -16.91 1.16
N THR A 194 -3.51 -17.73 1.13
CA THR A 194 -3.02 -18.39 -0.09
C THR A 194 -4.12 -19.15 -0.83
N THR A 195 -4.84 -20.01 -0.13
CA THR A 195 -6.02 -20.72 -0.63
C THR A 195 -7.07 -20.87 0.47
N GLU A 196 -8.32 -21.09 0.08
CA GLU A 196 -9.42 -21.34 1.01
C GLU A 196 -9.12 -22.52 1.94
N ALA A 197 -8.58 -23.63 1.40
CA ALA A 197 -8.28 -24.83 2.18
C ALA A 197 -7.25 -24.55 3.28
N ILE A 198 -6.12 -23.91 2.95
CA ILE A 198 -5.05 -23.58 3.91
C ILE A 198 -5.58 -22.66 5.02
N LEU A 199 -6.36 -21.65 4.65
CA LEU A 199 -6.94 -20.74 5.62
C LEU A 199 -7.97 -21.43 6.51
N THR A 200 -8.84 -22.28 5.94
CA THR A 200 -9.87 -23.02 6.68
C THR A 200 -9.26 -24.00 7.67
N ASP A 201 -8.25 -24.77 7.27
CA ASP A 201 -7.55 -25.69 8.18
C ASP A 201 -6.91 -24.93 9.35
N ARG A 202 -6.34 -23.76 9.09
CA ARG A 202 -5.78 -22.94 10.15
C ARG A 202 -6.85 -22.36 11.07
N LEU A 203 -8.00 -21.93 10.53
CA LEU A 203 -9.13 -21.44 11.31
C LEU A 203 -9.70 -22.53 12.25
N VAL A 204 -9.84 -23.76 11.77
CA VAL A 204 -10.27 -24.90 12.59
C VAL A 204 -9.32 -25.13 13.77
N GLN A 205 -8.01 -25.01 13.56
CA GLN A 205 -7.01 -25.13 14.63
C GLN A 205 -7.12 -24.00 15.65
N VAL A 206 -7.29 -22.76 15.17
CA VAL A 206 -7.30 -21.56 16.02
C VAL A 206 -8.59 -21.45 16.84
N PHE A 207 -9.74 -21.86 16.25
CA PHE A 207 -11.06 -21.87 16.90
C PHE A 207 -11.48 -23.28 17.32
N GLY A 208 -10.56 -24.05 17.88
CA GLY A 208 -10.79 -25.44 18.27
C GLY A 208 -11.84 -25.66 19.37
N ASP A 209 -12.31 -24.61 20.01
CA ASP A 209 -13.45 -24.57 20.92
C ASP A 209 -14.81 -24.55 20.21
N ILE A 210 -14.83 -24.33 18.88
CA ILE A 210 -16.02 -24.33 18.02
C ILE A 210 -16.02 -25.60 17.17
N PRO A 211 -17.19 -26.25 16.94
CA PRO A 211 -17.26 -27.42 16.05
C PRO A 211 -16.65 -27.15 14.69
N ALA A 212 -15.76 -28.04 14.24
CA ALA A 212 -15.00 -27.85 13.00
C ALA A 212 -15.88 -27.61 11.78
N GLU A 213 -17.03 -28.25 11.70
CA GLU A 213 -17.98 -28.06 10.59
C GLU A 213 -18.62 -26.66 10.55
N GLU A 214 -18.84 -26.06 11.73
CA GLU A 214 -19.31 -24.66 11.80
C GLU A 214 -18.22 -23.71 11.32
N VAL A 215 -16.96 -23.94 11.74
CA VAL A 215 -15.81 -23.13 11.33
C VAL A 215 -15.59 -23.24 9.82
N LYS A 216 -15.66 -24.43 9.25
CA LYS A 216 -15.53 -24.67 7.81
C LYS A 216 -16.64 -23.97 7.01
N ALA A 217 -17.88 -24.11 7.45
CA ALA A 217 -19.03 -23.46 6.80
C ALA A 217 -18.92 -21.93 6.86
N ALA A 218 -18.50 -21.38 7.99
CA ALA A 218 -18.26 -19.95 8.14
C ALA A 218 -17.10 -19.45 7.27
N ALA A 219 -16.00 -20.21 7.19
CA ALA A 219 -14.84 -19.88 6.35
C ALA A 219 -15.19 -19.89 4.86
N HIS A 220 -15.96 -20.88 4.41
CA HIS A 220 -16.43 -20.95 3.03
C HIS A 220 -17.30 -19.75 2.65
N ALA A 221 -18.31 -19.43 3.45
CA ALA A 221 -19.16 -18.27 3.22
C ALA A 221 -18.36 -16.94 3.23
N ALA A 222 -17.37 -16.84 4.11
CA ALA A 222 -16.49 -15.68 4.20
C ALA A 222 -15.56 -15.55 2.97
N TRP A 223 -15.09 -16.68 2.43
CA TRP A 223 -14.27 -16.71 1.22
C TRP A 223 -15.05 -16.28 -0.01
N GLU A 224 -16.31 -16.72 -0.12
CA GLU A 224 -17.22 -16.30 -1.19
C GLU A 224 -17.50 -14.78 -1.11
N GLU A 225 -17.78 -14.26 0.08
CA GLU A 225 -18.03 -12.81 0.27
C GLU A 225 -16.80 -11.97 -0.07
N LEU A 226 -15.60 -12.42 0.34
CA LEU A 226 -14.35 -11.74 -0.05
C LEU A 226 -14.17 -11.72 -1.57
N ALA A 227 -14.46 -12.84 -2.24
CA ALA A 227 -14.40 -12.93 -3.70
C ALA A 227 -15.44 -12.02 -4.36
N GLN A 228 -16.65 -11.95 -3.80
CA GLN A 228 -17.72 -11.08 -4.30
C GLN A 228 -17.36 -9.59 -4.14
N ALA A 229 -16.83 -9.20 -2.98
CA ALA A 229 -16.39 -7.83 -2.73
C ALA A 229 -15.35 -7.36 -3.75
N ARG A 230 -14.39 -8.22 -4.10
CA ARG A 230 -13.38 -7.94 -5.15
C ARG A 230 -14.02 -7.77 -6.52
N LYS A 231 -14.92 -8.69 -6.90
CA LYS A 231 -15.66 -8.60 -8.18
C LYS A 231 -16.47 -7.31 -8.27
N ASP A 232 -17.09 -6.88 -7.19
CA ASP A 232 -17.87 -5.64 -7.15
C ASP A 232 -16.98 -4.41 -7.43
N VAL A 233 -15.76 -4.37 -6.87
CA VAL A 233 -14.78 -3.31 -7.12
C VAL A 233 -14.29 -3.35 -8.57
N GLN A 234 -13.94 -4.52 -9.10
CA GLN A 234 -13.53 -4.70 -10.50
C GLN A 234 -14.61 -4.26 -11.47
N LYS A 235 -15.85 -4.75 -11.27
CA LYS A 235 -17.00 -4.35 -12.07
C LYS A 235 -17.21 -2.84 -12.04
N LYS A 236 -17.07 -2.21 -10.87
CA LYS A 236 -17.18 -0.75 -10.75
C LYS A 236 -16.07 -0.02 -11.50
N GLY A 237 -14.87 -0.59 -11.55
CA GLY A 237 -13.77 -0.12 -12.41
C GLY A 237 -14.14 -0.15 -13.88
N GLU A 238 -14.65 -1.29 -14.38
CA GLU A 238 -15.08 -1.46 -15.77
C GLU A 238 -16.23 -0.49 -16.15
N GLU A 239 -17.24 -0.35 -15.29
CA GLU A 239 -18.32 0.63 -15.46
C GLU A 239 -17.77 2.07 -15.55
N THR A 240 -16.74 2.37 -14.76
CA THR A 240 -16.13 3.71 -14.76
C THR A 240 -15.27 3.93 -16.00
N LEU A 241 -14.57 2.90 -16.51
CA LEU A 241 -13.88 2.99 -17.80
C LEU A 241 -14.87 3.24 -18.96
N GLN A 242 -16.04 2.59 -18.92
CA GLN A 242 -17.09 2.85 -19.89
C GLN A 242 -17.61 4.30 -19.79
N TYR A 243 -17.82 4.80 -18.57
CA TYR A 243 -18.18 6.20 -18.33
C TYR A 243 -17.16 7.18 -18.93
N LEU A 244 -15.84 6.88 -18.86
CA LEU A 244 -14.81 7.73 -19.48
C LEU A 244 -14.95 7.74 -21.00
N LYS A 245 -15.25 6.60 -21.63
CA LYS A 245 -15.47 6.50 -23.08
C LYS A 245 -16.70 7.29 -23.53
N ASP A 246 -17.81 7.14 -22.79
CA ASP A 246 -19.08 7.78 -23.14
C ASP A 246 -19.05 9.30 -22.96
N THR A 247 -18.27 9.80 -22.00
CA THR A 247 -18.22 11.23 -21.66
C THR A 247 -17.02 11.97 -22.21
N GLY A 248 -16.02 11.26 -22.75
CA GLY A 248 -14.74 11.84 -23.17
C GLY A 248 -13.92 12.39 -22.00
N ARG A 249 -14.28 12.05 -20.76
CA ARG A 249 -13.58 12.53 -19.56
C ARG A 249 -12.30 11.74 -19.32
N ARG A 250 -11.42 12.31 -18.50
CA ARG A 250 -10.18 11.70 -18.05
C ARG A 250 -10.37 11.03 -16.70
N GLY A 251 -9.66 9.93 -16.48
CA GLY A 251 -9.53 9.25 -15.19
C GLY A 251 -8.11 9.29 -14.65
N ILE A 252 -7.99 9.15 -13.35
CA ILE A 252 -6.72 8.94 -12.64
C ILE A 252 -6.84 7.69 -11.78
N VAL A 253 -5.92 6.77 -11.98
CA VAL A 253 -5.68 5.67 -11.04
C VAL A 253 -4.85 6.23 -9.90
N LEU A 254 -5.47 6.39 -8.75
CA LEU A 254 -4.77 6.74 -7.52
C LEU A 254 -4.29 5.43 -6.90
N ALA A 255 -3.08 5.01 -7.30
CA ALA A 255 -2.53 3.72 -6.96
C ALA A 255 -1.87 3.73 -5.58
N GLY A 256 -2.04 2.65 -4.83
CA GLY A 256 -1.49 2.56 -3.48
C GLY A 256 -1.62 1.17 -2.89
N ARG A 257 -1.70 1.13 -1.57
CA ARG A 257 -1.98 -0.09 -0.79
C ARG A 257 -3.45 -0.11 -0.40
N PRO A 258 -4.03 -1.26 -0.04
CA PRO A 258 -5.43 -1.33 0.37
C PRO A 258 -5.80 -0.29 1.43
N TYR A 259 -4.97 -0.09 2.44
CA TYR A 259 -5.21 0.86 3.52
C TYR A 259 -5.08 2.34 3.11
N HIS A 260 -4.61 2.66 1.90
CA HIS A 260 -4.60 4.03 1.39
C HIS A 260 -6.01 4.56 1.09
N ILE A 261 -7.05 3.72 1.11
CA ILE A 261 -8.44 4.21 1.04
C ILE A 261 -8.96 4.78 2.38
N ASP A 262 -8.18 4.69 3.45
CA ASP A 262 -8.52 5.32 4.73
C ASP A 262 -8.49 6.85 4.61
N PRO A 263 -9.59 7.54 5.00
CA PRO A 263 -9.66 9.01 4.90
C PRO A 263 -8.57 9.77 5.67
N GLU A 264 -8.09 9.24 6.78
CA GLU A 264 -7.00 9.86 7.54
C GLU A 264 -5.64 9.67 6.86
N ILE A 265 -5.45 8.56 6.14
CA ILE A 265 -4.21 8.26 5.41
C ILE A 265 -4.12 9.08 4.11
N HIS A 266 -5.18 9.06 3.28
CA HIS A 266 -5.14 9.78 1.99
C HIS A 266 -5.47 11.28 2.10
N HIS A 267 -5.84 11.79 3.28
CA HIS A 267 -6.04 13.22 3.56
C HIS A 267 -7.02 13.95 2.62
N GLY A 268 -7.91 13.25 1.91
CA GLY A 268 -8.85 13.84 0.95
C GLY A 268 -8.28 14.05 -0.46
N ILE A 269 -7.15 13.43 -0.80
CA ILE A 269 -6.57 13.48 -2.16
C ILE A 269 -7.56 12.96 -3.22
N PRO A 270 -8.33 11.87 -3.03
CA PRO A 270 -9.33 11.43 -4.00
C PRO A 270 -10.39 12.50 -4.30
N ASP A 271 -10.90 13.16 -3.26
CA ASP A 271 -11.88 14.25 -3.41
C ASP A 271 -11.28 15.47 -4.10
N LEU A 272 -9.99 15.76 -3.86
CA LEU A 272 -9.27 16.82 -4.53
C LEU A 272 -9.18 16.55 -6.05
N ILE A 273 -8.79 15.35 -6.45
CA ILE A 273 -8.72 14.95 -7.87
C ILE A 273 -10.12 14.99 -8.50
N ASN A 274 -11.11 14.43 -7.84
CA ASN A 274 -12.48 14.39 -8.30
C ASN A 274 -13.09 15.80 -8.45
N SER A 275 -12.68 16.78 -7.63
CA SER A 275 -13.10 18.18 -7.74
C SER A 275 -12.69 18.87 -9.04
N TYR A 276 -11.73 18.32 -9.78
CA TYR A 276 -11.33 18.76 -11.11
C TYR A 276 -12.15 18.10 -12.24
N GLY A 277 -13.20 17.35 -11.92
CA GLY A 277 -14.04 16.63 -12.89
C GLY A 277 -13.40 15.35 -13.44
N ILE A 278 -12.45 14.77 -12.70
CA ILE A 278 -11.69 13.58 -13.08
C ILE A 278 -12.19 12.40 -12.27
N ALA A 279 -12.46 11.27 -12.93
CA ALA A 279 -12.80 10.03 -12.25
C ALA A 279 -11.58 9.46 -11.52
N VAL A 280 -11.80 8.93 -10.31
CA VAL A 280 -10.74 8.35 -9.47
C VAL A 280 -10.94 6.85 -9.39
N PHE A 281 -9.92 6.10 -9.78
CA PHE A 281 -9.86 4.64 -9.70
C PHE A 281 -8.96 4.21 -8.54
N THR A 282 -9.19 3.00 -8.02
CA THR A 282 -8.21 2.26 -7.23
C THR A 282 -7.42 1.32 -8.14
N GLU A 283 -6.22 0.91 -7.72
CA GLU A 283 -5.38 -0.01 -8.52
C GLU A 283 -6.06 -1.36 -8.76
N ASP A 284 -6.76 -1.90 -7.77
CA ASP A 284 -7.45 -3.19 -7.84
C ASP A 284 -8.73 -3.17 -8.68
N SER A 285 -9.27 -1.98 -8.95
CA SER A 285 -10.43 -1.84 -9.83
C SER A 285 -10.11 -2.10 -11.31
N ILE A 286 -8.82 -2.10 -11.69
CA ILE A 286 -8.38 -2.24 -13.09
C ILE A 286 -7.20 -3.20 -13.28
N SER A 287 -6.51 -3.61 -12.22
CA SER A 287 -5.30 -4.45 -12.33
C SER A 287 -5.55 -5.81 -12.99
N HIS A 288 -6.79 -6.32 -12.92
CA HIS A 288 -7.20 -7.56 -13.58
C HIS A 288 -7.32 -7.45 -15.12
N LEU A 289 -7.24 -6.24 -15.67
CA LEU A 289 -7.37 -5.98 -17.11
C LEU A 289 -6.04 -5.99 -17.86
N ALA A 290 -4.93 -6.18 -17.16
CA ALA A 290 -3.61 -6.32 -17.77
C ALA A 290 -2.73 -7.29 -16.96
N GLU A 291 -1.82 -7.94 -17.68
CA GLU A 291 -0.76 -8.73 -17.08
C GLU A 291 0.48 -7.87 -16.83
N VAL A 292 1.33 -8.32 -15.91
CA VAL A 292 2.66 -7.72 -15.70
C VAL A 292 3.60 -8.26 -16.77
N GLU A 293 4.11 -7.40 -17.63
CA GLU A 293 5.08 -7.79 -18.64
C GLU A 293 6.42 -8.18 -17.97
N ARG A 294 6.85 -9.41 -18.18
CA ARG A 294 8.03 -9.99 -17.53
C ARG A 294 9.13 -10.29 -18.52
N PRO A 295 10.40 -10.36 -18.09
CA PRO A 295 10.87 -10.09 -16.72
C PRO A 295 10.89 -8.60 -16.36
N ILE A 296 10.59 -8.30 -15.11
CA ILE A 296 10.73 -6.94 -14.53
C ILE A 296 12.08 -6.82 -13.80
N ARG A 297 12.52 -5.59 -13.52
CA ARG A 297 13.81 -5.32 -12.85
C ARG A 297 13.86 -5.87 -11.44
N VAL A 298 12.77 -5.76 -10.70
CA VAL A 298 12.68 -6.19 -9.31
C VAL A 298 12.22 -7.65 -9.16
N ASN A 299 12.40 -8.22 -7.97
CA ASN A 299 11.70 -9.44 -7.58
C ASN A 299 10.33 -9.07 -7.02
N ASP A 300 9.28 -9.34 -7.76
CA ASP A 300 7.92 -9.05 -7.35
C ASP A 300 7.36 -10.13 -6.41
N GLN A 301 7.76 -10.02 -5.17
CA GLN A 301 7.38 -10.96 -4.12
C GLN A 301 6.25 -10.45 -3.21
N TRP A 302 5.80 -9.22 -3.40
CA TRP A 302 4.74 -8.62 -2.60
C TRP A 302 3.48 -8.43 -3.42
N MET A 303 2.37 -9.00 -2.94
CA MET A 303 1.10 -9.06 -3.67
C MET A 303 0.61 -7.69 -4.15
N TYR A 304 0.58 -6.70 -3.25
CA TYR A 304 0.05 -5.38 -3.60
C TYR A 304 0.97 -4.56 -4.51
N HIS A 305 2.27 -4.88 -4.56
CA HIS A 305 3.18 -4.28 -5.54
C HIS A 305 2.92 -4.84 -6.94
N SER A 306 2.70 -6.16 -7.06
CA SER A 306 2.32 -6.77 -8.34
C SER A 306 1.02 -6.18 -8.89
N ARG A 307 0.05 -5.83 -8.02
CA ARG A 307 -1.13 -5.06 -8.42
C ARG A 307 -0.80 -3.69 -9.02
N LEU A 308 0.14 -2.97 -8.40
CA LEU A 308 0.58 -1.66 -8.92
C LEU A 308 1.21 -1.79 -10.30
N TYR A 309 2.03 -2.82 -10.51
CA TYR A 309 2.65 -3.08 -11.81
C TYR A 309 1.62 -3.44 -12.88
N ALA A 310 0.64 -4.28 -12.56
CA ALA A 310 -0.45 -4.62 -13.46
C ALA A 310 -1.31 -3.38 -13.80
N ALA A 311 -1.65 -2.58 -12.80
CA ALA A 311 -2.39 -1.33 -13.01
C ALA A 311 -1.59 -0.35 -13.89
N ALA A 312 -0.28 -0.22 -13.71
CA ALA A 312 0.58 0.62 -14.55
C ALA A 312 0.65 0.10 -16.00
N ASN A 313 0.75 -1.23 -16.19
CA ASN A 313 0.71 -1.86 -17.51
C ASN A 313 -0.64 -1.62 -18.21
N PHE A 314 -1.75 -1.64 -17.49
CA PHE A 314 -3.04 -1.25 -18.06
C PHE A 314 -3.07 0.24 -18.44
N VAL A 315 -2.68 1.13 -17.52
CA VAL A 315 -2.70 2.59 -17.73
C VAL A 315 -1.85 3.00 -18.93
N LYS A 316 -0.69 2.36 -19.15
CA LYS A 316 0.16 2.70 -20.29
C LYS A 316 -0.53 2.52 -21.65
N THR A 317 -1.53 1.63 -21.72
CA THR A 317 -2.30 1.38 -22.98
C THR A 317 -3.47 2.33 -23.18
N GLN A 318 -3.88 3.11 -22.16
CA GLN A 318 -5.06 3.96 -22.21
C GLN A 318 -4.68 5.44 -22.40
N ASP A 319 -5.30 6.14 -23.33
CA ASP A 319 -4.97 7.56 -23.59
C ASP A 319 -5.58 8.51 -22.56
N ASN A 320 -6.79 8.22 -22.10
CA ASN A 320 -7.56 9.05 -21.18
C ASN A 320 -7.43 8.65 -19.71
N LEU A 321 -6.50 7.76 -19.37
CA LEU A 321 -6.25 7.28 -18.02
C LEU A 321 -4.79 7.50 -17.63
N ASP A 322 -4.54 8.14 -16.50
CA ASP A 322 -3.20 8.40 -15.95
C ASP A 322 -3.07 7.83 -14.55
N LEU A 323 -1.85 7.76 -14.02
CA LEU A 323 -1.58 7.18 -12.70
C LEU A 323 -0.89 8.18 -11.79
N ILE A 324 -1.40 8.29 -10.57
CA ILE A 324 -0.75 8.93 -9.42
C ILE A 324 -0.53 7.85 -8.38
N GLN A 325 0.70 7.69 -7.90
CA GLN A 325 1.01 6.75 -6.84
C GLN A 325 1.05 7.45 -5.48
N LEU A 326 0.33 6.90 -4.50
CA LEU A 326 0.47 7.25 -3.09
C LEU A 326 1.61 6.44 -2.48
N ASN A 327 2.52 7.12 -1.82
CA ASN A 327 3.70 6.54 -1.21
C ASN A 327 3.82 7.05 0.23
N SER A 328 3.96 6.14 1.20
CA SER A 328 4.21 6.51 2.59
C SER A 328 5.68 6.93 2.77
N PHE A 329 5.91 8.03 3.50
CA PHE A 329 7.26 8.44 3.88
C PHE A 329 7.99 7.31 4.62
N GLY A 330 9.26 7.08 4.29
CA GLY A 330 10.10 6.07 4.92
C GLY A 330 9.74 4.62 4.56
N CYS A 331 8.82 4.39 3.61
CA CYS A 331 8.52 3.04 3.13
C CYS A 331 9.60 2.55 2.16
N GLY A 332 10.52 1.71 2.64
CA GLY A 332 11.59 1.14 1.81
C GLY A 332 11.08 0.26 0.66
N LEU A 333 9.93 -0.40 0.83
CA LEU A 333 9.30 -1.17 -0.25
C LEU A 333 8.77 -0.26 -1.36
N ASP A 334 8.19 0.89 -1.00
CA ASP A 334 7.70 1.86 -1.98
C ASP A 334 8.86 2.52 -2.74
N ALA A 335 10.04 2.65 -2.14
CA ALA A 335 11.23 3.15 -2.83
C ALA A 335 11.55 2.34 -4.09
N VAL A 336 11.40 1.02 -4.02
CA VAL A 336 11.59 0.10 -5.17
C VAL A 336 10.39 0.13 -6.11
N THR A 337 9.18 0.12 -5.55
CA THR A 337 7.94 0.07 -6.35
C THR A 337 7.74 1.33 -7.19
N THR A 338 8.11 2.51 -6.67
CA THR A 338 8.00 3.77 -7.41
C THR A 338 8.87 3.79 -8.65
N ASP A 339 10.08 3.25 -8.57
CA ASP A 339 11.00 3.19 -9.70
C ASP A 339 10.49 2.23 -10.78
N GLU A 340 9.98 1.05 -10.40
CA GLU A 340 9.41 0.10 -11.37
C GLU A 340 8.15 0.65 -12.04
N VAL A 341 7.22 1.27 -11.30
CA VAL A 341 6.03 1.90 -11.87
C VAL A 341 6.39 3.06 -12.78
N TYR A 342 7.41 3.84 -12.42
CA TYR A 342 7.94 4.90 -13.26
C TYR A 342 8.44 4.34 -14.60
N GLU A 343 9.28 3.29 -14.59
CA GLU A 343 9.82 2.69 -15.81
C GLU A 343 8.72 2.14 -16.74
N ILE A 344 7.70 1.46 -16.17
CA ILE A 344 6.55 0.97 -16.94
C ILE A 344 5.83 2.09 -17.67
N LEU A 345 5.64 3.23 -17.03
CA LEU A 345 4.88 4.36 -17.57
C LEU A 345 5.72 5.24 -18.52
N ASP A 346 6.94 5.58 -18.12
CA ASP A 346 7.83 6.49 -18.84
C ASP A 346 8.21 5.95 -20.21
N GLY A 347 8.53 4.65 -20.30
CA GLY A 347 8.85 3.96 -21.54
C GLY A 347 7.76 4.09 -22.62
N SER A 348 6.51 4.26 -22.22
CA SER A 348 5.36 4.52 -23.10
C SER A 348 4.92 6.00 -23.11
N GLY A 349 5.77 6.89 -22.62
CA GLY A 349 5.57 8.33 -22.60
C GLY A 349 4.42 8.77 -21.69
N LYS A 350 4.00 8.03 -20.69
CA LYS A 350 3.06 8.47 -19.65
C LYS A 350 3.78 9.34 -18.62
N ILE A 351 3.06 10.27 -18.02
CA ILE A 351 3.62 11.12 -16.97
C ILE A 351 3.38 10.43 -15.62
N TYR A 352 4.45 9.96 -14.99
CA TYR A 352 4.39 9.42 -13.64
C TYR A 352 4.34 10.54 -12.59
N THR A 353 3.47 10.38 -11.60
CA THR A 353 3.36 11.30 -10.47
C THR A 353 3.28 10.53 -9.17
N CYS A 354 4.18 10.82 -8.23
CA CYS A 354 4.17 10.27 -6.89
C CYS A 354 3.75 11.34 -5.88
N LEU A 355 2.83 11.02 -4.99
CA LEU A 355 2.41 11.83 -3.84
C LEU A 355 2.83 11.14 -2.57
N LYS A 356 3.73 11.76 -1.82
CA LYS A 356 4.14 11.28 -0.50
C LYS A 356 3.10 11.69 0.54
N ILE A 357 2.71 10.72 1.36
CA ILE A 357 1.75 10.87 2.45
C ILE A 357 2.40 10.47 3.77
N ASP A 358 2.04 11.18 4.82
CA ASP A 358 2.51 10.97 6.20
C ASP A 358 1.43 11.39 7.22
N GLU A 359 1.85 11.58 8.46
CA GLU A 359 1.00 12.06 9.56
C GLU A 359 0.58 13.52 9.39
N VAL A 360 1.31 14.28 8.56
CA VAL A 360 1.08 15.70 8.35
C VAL A 360 0.12 15.92 7.20
N ASN A 361 -1.09 16.33 7.54
CA ASN A 361 -2.13 16.62 6.57
C ASN A 361 -1.88 17.94 5.85
N ASN A 362 -1.22 17.91 4.70
CA ASN A 362 -1.00 19.08 3.86
C ASN A 362 -1.45 18.86 2.41
N LEU A 363 -2.72 19.13 2.14
CA LEU A 363 -3.27 19.10 0.78
C LEU A 363 -2.65 20.14 -0.17
N GLY A 364 -1.94 21.13 0.34
CA GLY A 364 -1.30 22.17 -0.49
C GLY A 364 -0.28 21.58 -1.47
N ALA A 365 0.61 20.73 -0.99
CA ALA A 365 1.62 20.06 -1.82
C ALA A 365 0.97 19.11 -2.85
N ALA A 366 0.01 18.29 -2.42
CA ALA A 366 -0.74 17.40 -3.31
C ALA A 366 -1.49 18.19 -4.40
N ARG A 367 -2.12 19.32 -4.03
CA ARG A 367 -2.82 20.20 -4.97
C ARG A 367 -1.89 20.77 -6.04
N ILE A 368 -0.70 21.23 -5.65
CA ILE A 368 0.28 21.76 -6.62
C ILE A 368 0.70 20.64 -7.58
N ARG A 369 1.04 19.46 -7.09
CA ARG A 369 1.45 18.33 -7.94
C ARG A 369 0.35 17.87 -8.88
N VAL A 370 -0.88 17.71 -8.38
CA VAL A 370 -2.03 17.34 -9.23
C VAL A 370 -2.28 18.38 -10.30
N ARG A 371 -2.26 19.68 -9.97
CA ARG A 371 -2.43 20.75 -10.96
C ARG A 371 -1.30 20.79 -11.98
N SER A 372 -0.05 20.54 -11.56
CA SER A 372 1.10 20.46 -12.48
C SER A 372 0.94 19.28 -13.45
N LEU A 373 0.53 18.11 -12.94
CA LEU A 373 0.21 16.96 -13.80
C LEU A 373 -0.86 17.31 -14.83
N LEU A 374 -1.98 17.90 -14.39
CA LEU A 374 -3.07 18.26 -15.31
C LEU A 374 -2.65 19.30 -16.35
N ALA A 375 -1.78 20.24 -16.00
CA ALA A 375 -1.23 21.20 -16.94
C ALA A 375 -0.32 20.51 -17.97
N ALA A 376 0.55 19.60 -17.52
CA ALA A 376 1.43 18.84 -18.39
C ALA A 376 0.65 17.90 -19.34
N LEU A 377 -0.41 17.25 -18.85
CA LEU A 377 -1.30 16.43 -19.70
C LEU A 377 -1.98 17.26 -20.78
N ARG A 378 -2.52 18.44 -20.44
CA ARG A 378 -3.11 19.35 -21.44
C ARG A 378 -2.12 19.81 -22.49
N ALA A 379 -0.89 20.15 -22.08
CA ALA A 379 0.16 20.56 -23.01
C ALA A 379 0.56 19.41 -23.95
N LYS A 380 0.57 18.18 -23.44
CA LYS A 380 0.84 16.98 -24.22
C LYS A 380 -0.27 16.68 -25.22
N ASP A 381 -1.54 16.72 -24.78
CA ASP A 381 -2.70 16.51 -25.63
C ASP A 381 -2.72 17.52 -26.79
N ALA A 382 -2.33 18.81 -26.55
CA ALA A 382 -2.23 19.84 -27.57
C ALA A 382 -1.14 19.59 -28.62
N GLN A 383 -0.16 18.73 -28.34
CA GLN A 383 0.91 18.40 -29.33
C GLN A 383 0.47 17.34 -30.33
N HIS A 384 -0.65 16.68 -30.14
CA HIS A 384 -1.20 15.61 -31.00
C HIS A 384 -0.20 14.55 -31.46
N LYS A 385 0.85 14.27 -30.65
CA LYS A 385 1.82 13.23 -30.97
C LYS A 385 1.25 11.86 -30.63
N GLU A 386 1.25 10.98 -31.63
CA GLU A 386 0.98 9.57 -31.37
C GLU A 386 2.01 9.03 -30.36
N ARG A 387 1.51 8.25 -29.42
CA ARG A 387 2.31 7.65 -28.36
C ARG A 387 2.65 6.21 -28.72
N GLU A 388 3.92 5.89 -28.76
CA GLU A 388 4.38 4.53 -28.91
C GLU A 388 4.26 3.78 -27.58
N ILE A 389 3.53 2.67 -27.58
CA ILE A 389 3.44 1.78 -26.42
C ILE A 389 4.59 0.79 -26.48
N LYS A 390 5.53 0.93 -25.54
CA LYS A 390 6.70 0.07 -25.46
C LYS A 390 6.52 -1.05 -24.43
N PRO A 391 7.08 -2.24 -24.68
CA PRO A 391 7.21 -3.27 -23.66
C PRO A 391 7.96 -2.72 -22.44
N SER A 392 7.48 -3.09 -21.25
CA SER A 392 8.15 -2.77 -19.97
C SER A 392 9.05 -3.89 -19.45
N SER A 393 9.07 -5.03 -20.14
CA SER A 393 9.98 -6.13 -19.83
C SER A 393 11.44 -5.75 -20.14
N ILE A 394 12.35 -6.23 -19.33
CA ILE A 394 13.80 -6.01 -19.48
C ILE A 394 14.52 -7.28 -19.89
N GLU A 395 15.65 -7.13 -20.58
CA GLU A 395 16.56 -8.26 -20.74
C GLU A 395 17.31 -8.52 -19.43
N LYS A 396 17.19 -9.75 -18.89
CA LYS A 396 18.01 -10.19 -17.74
C LYS A 396 19.16 -11.04 -18.25
N VAL A 397 20.36 -10.68 -17.89
CA VAL A 397 21.54 -11.51 -18.15
C VAL A 397 21.45 -12.77 -17.29
N VAL A 398 21.44 -13.94 -17.95
CA VAL A 398 21.40 -15.23 -17.28
C VAL A 398 22.82 -15.65 -16.93
N PHE A 399 23.09 -15.89 -15.64
CA PHE A 399 24.37 -16.39 -15.18
C PHE A 399 24.59 -17.83 -15.66
N THR A 400 25.60 -18.04 -16.49
CA THR A 400 25.92 -19.34 -17.12
C THR A 400 26.99 -20.10 -16.38
N LYS A 401 27.13 -21.41 -16.69
CA LYS A 401 28.25 -22.23 -16.16
C LYS A 401 29.63 -21.71 -16.58
N GLN A 402 29.73 -21.08 -17.74
CA GLN A 402 30.98 -20.47 -18.22
C GLN A 402 31.31 -19.22 -17.39
N MET A 403 30.35 -18.36 -17.11
CA MET A 403 30.53 -17.16 -16.28
C MET A 403 31.08 -17.48 -14.90
N ARG A 404 30.75 -18.65 -14.34
CA ARG A 404 31.29 -19.12 -13.07
C ARG A 404 32.84 -19.13 -13.05
N LYS A 405 33.46 -19.38 -14.18
CA LYS A 405 34.95 -19.46 -14.30
C LYS A 405 35.58 -18.11 -14.65
N ASP A 406 34.89 -17.32 -15.46
CA ASP A 406 35.49 -16.16 -16.11
C ASP A 406 35.08 -14.83 -15.48
N TYR A 407 34.02 -14.83 -14.65
CA TYR A 407 33.46 -13.61 -14.06
C TYR A 407 33.83 -13.46 -12.59
N THR A 408 34.09 -12.23 -12.18
CA THR A 408 34.18 -11.85 -10.76
C THR A 408 32.79 -11.49 -10.22
N ILE A 409 32.42 -12.12 -9.12
CA ILE A 409 31.16 -11.81 -8.41
C ILE A 409 31.49 -10.84 -7.30
N LEU A 410 31.06 -9.59 -7.44
CA LEU A 410 31.19 -8.58 -6.39
C LEU A 410 30.10 -8.81 -5.33
N CYS A 411 30.51 -8.98 -4.10
CA CYS A 411 29.63 -9.23 -2.97
C CYS A 411 29.75 -8.08 -1.96
N PRO A 412 28.69 -7.26 -1.77
CA PRO A 412 28.74 -6.19 -0.78
C PRO A 412 28.84 -6.78 0.63
N GLN A 413 29.67 -6.15 1.48
CA GLN A 413 29.88 -6.58 2.86
C GLN A 413 28.67 -6.20 3.73
N MET A 414 27.95 -7.19 4.23
CA MET A 414 26.82 -6.99 5.15
C MET A 414 27.10 -7.54 6.55
N SER A 415 28.03 -8.48 6.69
CA SER A 415 28.46 -9.04 7.96
C SER A 415 29.89 -9.58 7.83
N PRO A 416 30.89 -8.94 8.43
CA PRO A 416 32.31 -9.34 8.26
C PRO A 416 32.58 -10.81 8.59
N PHE A 417 31.93 -11.32 9.64
CA PHE A 417 32.11 -12.71 10.05
C PHE A 417 31.53 -13.69 9.01
N HIS A 418 30.26 -13.49 8.59
CA HIS A 418 29.59 -14.42 7.69
C HIS A 418 30.11 -14.34 6.25
N PHE A 419 30.40 -13.14 5.77
CA PHE A 419 30.78 -12.93 4.38
C PHE A 419 32.20 -13.44 4.06
N GLY A 420 33.10 -13.42 5.02
CA GLY A 420 34.40 -14.09 4.88
C GLY A 420 34.27 -15.60 4.69
N ILE A 421 33.38 -16.26 5.41
CA ILE A 421 33.08 -17.69 5.25
C ILE A 421 32.42 -17.95 3.89
N LEU A 422 31.45 -17.13 3.49
CA LEU A 422 30.79 -17.23 2.18
C LEU A 422 31.79 -17.10 1.03
N GLN A 423 32.68 -16.13 1.09
CA GLN A 423 33.73 -15.97 0.07
C GLN A 423 34.58 -17.24 -0.05
N ALA A 424 35.07 -17.80 1.05
CA ALA A 424 35.87 -19.02 1.04
C ALA A 424 35.09 -20.22 0.47
N ALA A 425 33.81 -20.38 0.87
CA ALA A 425 32.95 -21.46 0.38
C ALA A 425 32.71 -21.36 -1.15
N PHE A 426 32.32 -20.17 -1.64
CA PHE A 426 32.07 -19.95 -3.07
C PHE A 426 33.37 -20.18 -3.90
N ASN A 427 34.51 -19.65 -3.44
CA ASN A 427 35.77 -19.82 -4.14
C ASN A 427 36.23 -21.28 -4.17
N THR A 428 36.00 -22.05 -3.09
CA THR A 428 36.25 -23.50 -3.07
C THR A 428 35.35 -24.24 -4.07
N CYS A 429 34.14 -23.74 -4.33
CA CYS A 429 33.22 -24.29 -5.33
C CYS A 429 33.56 -23.82 -6.76
N GLY A 430 34.66 -23.07 -6.99
CA GLY A 430 35.14 -22.63 -8.29
C GLY A 430 34.46 -21.39 -8.84
N TYR A 431 33.91 -20.53 -7.98
CA TYR A 431 33.51 -19.17 -8.32
C TYR A 431 34.62 -18.20 -7.97
N HIS A 432 34.59 -17.02 -8.56
CA HIS A 432 35.45 -15.89 -8.18
C HIS A 432 34.63 -14.85 -7.46
N LEU A 433 34.36 -15.09 -6.17
CA LEU A 433 33.60 -14.15 -5.33
C LEU A 433 34.57 -13.27 -4.55
N GLU A 434 34.40 -11.95 -4.66
CA GLU A 434 35.14 -10.94 -3.90
C GLU A 434 34.20 -10.16 -3.01
N VAL A 435 34.40 -10.22 -1.69
CA VAL A 435 33.65 -9.44 -0.72
C VAL A 435 34.23 -8.01 -0.68
N LEU A 436 33.40 -7.04 -0.95
CA LEU A 436 33.79 -5.62 -1.01
C LEU A 436 34.07 -5.06 0.39
N PRO A 437 35.06 -4.17 0.56
CA PRO A 437 35.28 -3.51 1.82
C PRO A 437 34.16 -2.53 2.17
N ASN A 438 33.89 -2.33 3.45
CA ASN A 438 32.93 -1.34 3.95
C ASN A 438 33.57 -0.43 5.02
N ASP A 439 34.84 -0.15 4.91
CA ASP A 439 35.68 0.51 5.90
C ASP A 439 35.79 2.03 5.69
N ASN A 440 35.14 2.57 4.67
CA ASN A 440 35.25 3.99 4.35
C ASN A 440 33.88 4.66 4.06
N LYS A 441 33.86 5.97 4.21
CA LYS A 441 32.65 6.80 3.97
C LYS A 441 32.36 6.94 2.47
N HIS A 442 33.30 6.67 1.57
CA HIS A 442 33.14 6.93 0.15
C HIS A 442 31.97 6.12 -0.45
N ALA A 443 31.79 4.88 -0.03
CA ALA A 443 30.65 4.06 -0.44
C ALA A 443 29.30 4.72 -0.06
N VAL A 444 29.20 5.39 1.10
CA VAL A 444 28.01 6.15 1.50
C VAL A 444 27.76 7.32 0.54
N ASP A 445 28.80 8.09 0.27
CA ASP A 445 28.72 9.29 -0.59
C ASP A 445 28.35 8.91 -2.04
N VAL A 446 28.82 7.75 -2.51
CA VAL A 446 28.43 7.17 -3.80
C VAL A 446 26.99 6.68 -3.75
N GLY A 447 26.61 5.92 -2.73
CA GLY A 447 25.26 5.39 -2.57
C GLY A 447 24.19 6.49 -2.56
N LEU A 448 24.45 7.61 -1.92
CA LEU A 448 23.55 8.78 -1.90
C LEU A 448 23.19 9.34 -3.28
N LYS A 449 24.02 9.07 -4.31
CA LYS A 449 23.76 9.51 -5.69
C LYS A 449 22.83 8.59 -6.46
N TYR A 450 22.77 7.31 -6.09
CA TYR A 450 22.11 6.26 -6.88
C TYR A 450 20.91 5.64 -6.16
N VAL A 451 20.81 5.76 -4.84
CA VAL A 451 19.73 5.15 -4.06
C VAL A 451 18.59 6.13 -3.83
N ASN A 452 17.37 5.65 -3.97
CA ASN A 452 16.17 6.42 -3.63
C ASN A 452 16.20 6.81 -2.13
N ASN A 453 15.86 8.06 -1.84
CA ASN A 453 15.91 8.63 -0.48
C ASN A 453 15.00 7.95 0.54
N ASP A 454 14.01 7.16 0.10
CA ASP A 454 13.12 6.39 0.99
C ASP A 454 13.73 5.02 1.37
N ALA A 455 14.84 4.61 0.75
CA ALA A 455 15.54 3.38 1.09
C ALA A 455 16.29 3.52 2.43
N CYS A 456 16.40 2.42 3.17
CA CYS A 456 17.10 2.41 4.44
C CYS A 456 18.63 2.59 4.27
N TYR A 457 19.30 3.05 5.32
CA TYR A 457 20.74 3.24 5.32
C TYR A 457 21.56 1.99 4.93
N PRO A 458 21.21 0.77 5.39
CA PRO A 458 21.88 -0.44 4.90
C PRO A 458 21.78 -0.65 3.39
N SER A 459 20.63 -0.36 2.76
CA SER A 459 20.48 -0.44 1.30
C SER A 459 21.38 0.55 0.58
N LEU A 460 21.48 1.77 1.12
CA LEU A 460 22.40 2.80 0.61
C LEU A 460 23.86 2.33 0.67
N MET A 461 24.26 1.70 1.78
CA MET A 461 25.60 1.14 1.95
C MET A 461 25.88 0.03 0.94
N VAL A 462 24.95 -0.91 0.76
CA VAL A 462 25.10 -2.05 -0.15
C VAL A 462 25.26 -1.59 -1.60
N VAL A 463 24.36 -0.72 -2.06
CA VAL A 463 24.42 -0.16 -3.42
C VAL A 463 25.69 0.69 -3.58
N GLY A 464 26.02 1.49 -2.57
CA GLY A 464 27.21 2.33 -2.58
C GLY A 464 28.51 1.53 -2.75
N GLN A 465 28.68 0.43 -2.03
CA GLN A 465 29.82 -0.46 -2.16
C GLN A 465 29.95 -1.02 -3.59
N VAL A 466 28.84 -1.51 -4.14
CA VAL A 466 28.83 -2.06 -5.51
C VAL A 466 29.15 -0.97 -6.52
N MET A 467 28.50 0.18 -6.44
CA MET A 467 28.73 1.29 -7.36
C MET A 467 30.15 1.86 -7.25
N ASP A 468 30.69 1.99 -6.05
CA ASP A 468 32.07 2.42 -5.82
C ASP A 468 33.05 1.46 -6.46
N ALA A 469 32.86 0.15 -6.30
CA ALA A 469 33.66 -0.87 -6.92
C ALA A 469 33.61 -0.79 -8.47
N LEU A 470 32.42 -0.67 -9.05
CA LEU A 470 32.23 -0.56 -10.50
C LEU A 470 32.85 0.72 -11.08
N LEU A 471 32.84 1.83 -10.35
CA LEU A 471 33.39 3.13 -10.76
C LEU A 471 34.91 3.24 -10.50
N SER A 472 35.48 2.36 -9.68
CA SER A 472 36.89 2.40 -9.29
C SER A 472 37.88 2.15 -10.44
N GLY A 473 37.42 1.57 -11.55
CA GLY A 473 38.28 1.09 -12.64
C GLY A 473 39.12 -0.15 -12.32
N LYS A 474 38.91 -0.74 -11.11
CA LYS A 474 39.65 -1.96 -10.67
C LYS A 474 39.15 -3.23 -11.38
N TYR A 475 37.90 -3.24 -11.80
CA TYR A 475 37.21 -4.42 -12.32
C TYR A 475 36.90 -4.28 -13.82
N ASP A 476 37.01 -5.39 -14.55
CA ASP A 476 36.54 -5.49 -15.93
C ASP A 476 35.04 -5.63 -15.98
N LEU A 477 34.34 -4.54 -16.33
CA LEU A 477 32.86 -4.49 -16.35
C LEU A 477 32.20 -5.49 -17.31
N ASN A 478 32.96 -6.05 -18.25
CA ASN A 478 32.47 -7.10 -19.14
C ASN A 478 32.55 -8.51 -18.52
N LYS A 479 33.22 -8.63 -17.36
CA LYS A 479 33.43 -9.88 -16.64
C LYS A 479 33.14 -9.77 -15.14
N THR A 480 32.26 -8.83 -14.78
CA THR A 480 31.88 -8.60 -13.40
C THR A 480 30.37 -8.68 -13.24
#